data_cb3f3e7f395e672aee079525d8d2da50
#
_entry.id   cb3f3e7f395e672aee079525d8d2da50
#
_cell.length_a   1.000
_cell.length_b   1.000
_cell.length_c   1.000
_cell.angle_alpha   90.00
_cell.angle_beta   90.00
_cell.angle_gamma   90.00
#
_symmetry.space_group_name_H-M   'P 1'
#
loop_
_entity.id
_entity.type
_entity.pdbx_description
1 polymer ?
#
loop_
_entity_poly.entity_id
_entity_poly.type
_entity_poly.pdbx_seq_one_letter_code
_entity_poly.pdbx_strand_id
1 'polypeptide(L)'
;MAYVKELSPELKNLAILVDSKNVSAVQTQAEPISVYARRRGIEVIWAEVKDPANARQELLRLVPDAVRKMRITDPDLSKSLFWLTGSTSVFREIHTINQNSDRVPVVSVVPEIVTAGPDTAVLGIGISFESNAHLAAIYADKILRGVAKPGDLNVGIVSPPDISISFLKARAIGMRVPFDFFETASFVYDYDGRPVRTVEHSAPAN
;
A
#
# COMPACT_ATOMS: atom_id res chain seq x y z
N MET A 1 -10.05 -0.27 2.69
CA MET A 1 -11.08 0.01 1.65
C MET A 1 -11.84 1.32 1.86
N ALA A 2 -12.13 1.78 3.09
CA ALA A 2 -12.70 3.12 3.29
C ALA A 2 -11.84 4.18 2.59
N TYR A 3 -10.56 4.20 2.87
CA TYR A 3 -9.58 5.10 2.24
C TYR A 3 -9.53 5.03 0.71
N VAL A 4 -9.65 3.83 0.11
CA VAL A 4 -9.64 3.70 -1.37
C VAL A 4 -10.89 4.33 -1.98
N LYS A 5 -12.05 4.21 -1.31
CA LYS A 5 -13.29 4.84 -1.75
C LYS A 5 -13.23 6.37 -1.64
N GLU A 6 -12.56 6.87 -0.64
CA GLU A 6 -12.35 8.30 -0.43
C GLU A 6 -11.40 8.89 -1.48
N LEU A 7 -10.33 8.15 -1.80
CA LEU A 7 -9.39 8.49 -2.86
C LEU A 7 -9.99 8.46 -4.27
N SER A 8 -10.84 7.47 -4.54
CA SER A 8 -11.45 7.25 -5.85
C SER A 8 -12.90 6.82 -5.68
N PRO A 9 -13.83 7.77 -5.45
CA PRO A 9 -15.26 7.47 -5.24
C PRO A 9 -15.91 6.76 -6.43
N GLU A 10 -15.41 7.04 -7.64
CA GLU A 10 -15.90 6.50 -8.91
C GLU A 10 -15.03 5.34 -9.45
N LEU A 11 -14.29 4.65 -8.59
CA LEU A 11 -13.41 3.54 -8.97
C LEU A 11 -14.15 2.49 -9.79
N LYS A 12 -13.65 2.20 -10.99
CA LYS A 12 -14.18 1.18 -11.90
C LYS A 12 -13.32 -0.08 -11.96
N ASN A 13 -12.00 0.09 -11.91
CA ASN A 13 -11.06 -1.01 -12.05
C ASN A 13 -10.07 -1.04 -10.89
N LEU A 14 -9.87 -2.22 -10.33
CA LEU A 14 -8.88 -2.48 -9.29
C LEU A 14 -7.97 -3.63 -9.74
N ALA A 15 -6.71 -3.33 -10.05
CA ALA A 15 -5.71 -4.38 -10.27
C ALA A 15 -4.99 -4.71 -8.97
N ILE A 16 -5.01 -5.98 -8.60
CA ILE A 16 -4.36 -6.48 -7.38
C ILE A 16 -3.04 -7.13 -7.78
N LEU A 17 -1.94 -6.54 -7.29
CA LEU A 17 -0.57 -7.03 -7.47
C LEU A 17 -0.20 -7.89 -6.26
N VAL A 18 0.03 -9.18 -6.48
CA VAL A 18 0.28 -10.16 -5.42
C VAL A 18 1.23 -11.26 -5.89
N ASP A 19 2.02 -11.79 -4.97
CA ASP A 19 2.75 -13.03 -5.15
C ASP A 19 1.83 -14.21 -4.80
N SER A 20 1.50 -15.04 -5.77
CA SER A 20 0.56 -16.17 -5.58
C SER A 20 1.07 -17.24 -4.61
N LYS A 21 2.37 -17.28 -4.34
CA LYS A 21 2.99 -18.17 -3.34
C LYS A 21 2.95 -17.59 -1.91
N ASN A 22 2.69 -16.28 -1.77
CA ASN A 22 2.49 -15.66 -0.46
C ASN A 22 1.05 -15.86 0.01
N VAL A 23 0.78 -17.04 0.57
CA VAL A 23 -0.56 -17.46 1.03
C VAL A 23 -1.17 -16.43 1.98
N SER A 24 -0.38 -15.86 2.89
CA SER A 24 -0.86 -14.82 3.81
C SER A 24 -1.35 -13.58 3.06
N ALA A 25 -0.57 -13.04 2.14
CA ALA A 25 -0.97 -11.86 1.36
C ALA A 25 -2.20 -12.14 0.49
N VAL A 26 -2.30 -13.35 -0.08
CA VAL A 26 -3.48 -13.77 -0.86
C VAL A 26 -4.73 -13.78 0.03
N GLN A 27 -4.70 -14.55 1.11
CA GLN A 27 -5.89 -14.81 1.95
C GLN A 27 -6.31 -13.60 2.80
N THR A 28 -5.35 -12.84 3.34
CA THR A 28 -5.65 -11.75 4.28
C THR A 28 -5.77 -10.37 3.63
N GLN A 29 -5.27 -10.20 2.41
CA GLN A 29 -5.25 -8.90 1.72
C GLN A 29 -5.94 -8.96 0.35
N ALA A 30 -5.48 -9.82 -0.58
CA ALA A 30 -5.96 -9.82 -1.95
C ALA A 30 -7.40 -10.33 -2.09
N GLU A 31 -7.73 -11.46 -1.49
CA GLU A 31 -9.09 -12.03 -1.55
C GLU A 31 -10.13 -11.12 -0.88
N PRO A 32 -9.94 -10.61 0.36
CA PRO A 32 -10.93 -9.75 0.99
C PRO A 32 -11.17 -8.46 0.20
N ILE A 33 -10.13 -7.83 -0.35
CA ILE A 33 -10.31 -6.62 -1.14
C ILE A 33 -11.00 -6.91 -2.47
N SER A 34 -10.70 -8.06 -3.11
CA SER A 34 -11.36 -8.52 -4.33
C SER A 34 -12.86 -8.72 -4.11
N VAL A 35 -13.25 -9.43 -3.06
CA VAL A 35 -14.66 -9.65 -2.70
C VAL A 35 -15.36 -8.32 -2.44
N TYR A 36 -14.74 -7.44 -1.69
CA TYR A 36 -15.29 -6.12 -1.40
C TYR A 36 -15.49 -5.28 -2.67
N ALA A 37 -14.51 -5.25 -3.57
CA ALA A 37 -14.57 -4.48 -4.81
C ALA A 37 -15.67 -5.00 -5.74
N ARG A 38 -15.74 -6.32 -5.96
CA ARG A 38 -16.77 -6.95 -6.80
C ARG A 38 -18.19 -6.69 -6.32
N ARG A 39 -18.43 -6.72 -4.99
CA ARG A 39 -19.74 -6.40 -4.41
C ARG A 39 -20.19 -4.96 -4.69
N ARG A 40 -19.28 -4.08 -5.12
CA ARG A 40 -19.55 -2.68 -5.48
C ARG A 40 -19.52 -2.41 -6.97
N GLY A 41 -19.49 -3.46 -7.78
CA GLY A 41 -19.45 -3.33 -9.23
C GLY A 41 -18.07 -2.88 -9.77
N ILE A 42 -17.02 -2.95 -8.96
CA ILE A 42 -15.65 -2.64 -9.39
C ILE A 42 -15.08 -3.89 -10.06
N GLU A 43 -14.57 -3.75 -11.27
CA GLU A 43 -13.87 -4.82 -11.97
C GLU A 43 -12.52 -5.10 -11.29
N VAL A 44 -12.27 -6.38 -11.01
CA VAL A 44 -11.04 -6.81 -10.33
C VAL A 44 -10.15 -7.57 -11.30
N ILE A 45 -8.96 -7.05 -11.51
CA ILE A 45 -7.90 -7.62 -12.33
C ILE A 45 -6.84 -8.22 -11.42
N TRP A 46 -6.64 -9.53 -11.48
CA TRP A 46 -5.56 -10.19 -10.76
C TRP A 46 -4.28 -10.13 -11.59
N ALA A 47 -3.23 -9.55 -11.02
CA ALA A 47 -1.88 -9.50 -11.57
C ALA A 47 -0.96 -10.31 -10.63
N GLU A 48 -0.96 -11.62 -10.84
CA GLU A 48 -0.29 -12.59 -9.97
C GLU A 48 1.12 -12.90 -10.46
N VAL A 49 2.10 -12.61 -9.62
CA VAL A 49 3.47 -13.11 -9.78
C VAL A 49 3.48 -14.57 -9.34
N LYS A 50 3.87 -15.47 -10.23
CA LYS A 50 3.92 -16.91 -9.99
C LYS A 50 5.30 -17.40 -9.58
N ASP A 51 6.33 -16.71 -10.03
CA ASP A 51 7.71 -16.98 -9.65
C ASP A 51 8.33 -15.75 -8.96
N PRO A 52 8.37 -15.73 -7.61
CA PRO A 52 8.94 -14.62 -6.85
C PRO A 52 10.40 -14.29 -7.19
N ALA A 53 11.18 -15.28 -7.65
CA ALA A 53 12.57 -15.06 -8.06
C ALA A 53 12.66 -14.27 -9.37
N ASN A 54 11.65 -14.35 -10.21
CA ASN A 54 11.54 -13.65 -11.49
C ASN A 54 10.44 -12.56 -11.48
N ALA A 55 10.07 -12.05 -10.31
CA ALA A 55 8.97 -11.10 -10.12
C ALA A 55 9.08 -9.89 -11.05
N ARG A 56 10.28 -9.30 -11.21
CA ARG A 56 10.51 -8.19 -12.12
C ARG A 56 10.10 -8.50 -13.56
N GLN A 57 10.51 -9.65 -14.09
CA GLN A 57 10.21 -10.04 -15.46
C GLN A 57 8.70 -10.28 -15.66
N GLU A 58 8.05 -10.87 -14.69
CA GLU A 58 6.61 -11.05 -14.73
C GLU A 58 5.86 -9.72 -14.65
N LEU A 59 6.28 -8.79 -13.78
CA LEU A 59 5.67 -7.49 -13.61
C LEU A 59 5.81 -6.59 -14.85
N LEU A 60 6.93 -6.68 -15.58
CA LEU A 60 7.09 -6.00 -16.89
C LEU A 60 6.00 -6.39 -17.91
N ARG A 61 5.36 -7.54 -17.75
CA ARG A 61 4.24 -8.01 -18.56
C ARG A 61 2.90 -7.76 -17.89
N LEU A 62 2.77 -8.14 -16.62
CA LEU A 62 1.50 -8.10 -15.89
C LEU A 62 0.95 -6.68 -15.70
N VAL A 63 1.82 -5.69 -15.44
CA VAL A 63 1.38 -4.31 -15.22
C VAL A 63 0.83 -3.67 -16.50
N PRO A 64 1.53 -3.69 -17.65
CA PRO A 64 0.95 -3.19 -18.90
C PRO A 64 -0.30 -3.97 -19.35
N ASP A 65 -0.38 -5.28 -19.09
CA ASP A 65 -1.55 -6.07 -19.38
C ASP A 65 -2.78 -5.62 -18.59
N ALA A 66 -2.57 -5.32 -17.31
CA ALA A 66 -3.62 -4.77 -16.45
C ALA A 66 -4.07 -3.38 -16.93
N VAL A 67 -3.13 -2.49 -17.29
CA VAL A 67 -3.45 -1.17 -17.85
C VAL A 67 -4.30 -1.30 -19.12
N ARG A 68 -3.94 -2.22 -20.05
CA ARG A 68 -4.73 -2.45 -21.28
C ARG A 68 -6.17 -2.90 -20.96
N LYS A 69 -6.35 -3.78 -19.98
CA LYS A 69 -7.68 -4.20 -19.53
C LYS A 69 -8.48 -3.05 -18.92
N MET A 70 -7.84 -2.23 -18.07
CA MET A 70 -8.47 -1.05 -17.48
C MET A 70 -8.99 -0.08 -18.53
N ARG A 71 -8.23 0.15 -19.61
CA ARG A 71 -8.61 1.07 -20.70
C ARG A 71 -9.88 0.68 -21.43
N ILE A 72 -10.33 -0.57 -21.34
CA ILE A 72 -11.59 -1.02 -21.97
C ILE A 72 -12.79 -0.30 -21.36
N THR A 73 -12.81 -0.14 -20.04
CA THR A 73 -13.93 0.47 -19.28
C THR A 73 -13.61 1.88 -18.78
N ASP A 74 -12.33 2.26 -18.78
CA ASP A 74 -11.81 3.54 -18.30
C ASP A 74 -10.66 4.03 -19.21
N PRO A 75 -10.97 4.59 -20.39
CA PRO A 75 -9.96 4.99 -21.39
C PRO A 75 -8.92 5.98 -20.83
N ASP A 76 -9.34 6.88 -19.94
CA ASP A 76 -8.49 7.91 -19.33
C ASP A 76 -7.73 7.41 -18.09
N LEU A 77 -8.02 6.20 -17.62
CA LEU A 77 -7.44 5.58 -16.42
C LEU A 77 -7.69 6.38 -15.12
N SER A 78 -8.61 7.33 -15.14
CA SER A 78 -8.92 8.22 -14.01
C SER A 78 -9.73 7.53 -12.89
N LYS A 79 -10.31 6.37 -13.20
CA LYS A 79 -11.17 5.55 -12.31
C LYS A 79 -10.57 4.15 -12.12
N SER A 80 -9.27 4.03 -12.24
CA SER A 80 -8.50 2.79 -12.12
C SER A 80 -7.44 2.90 -11.05
N LEU A 81 -7.11 1.79 -10.38
CA LEU A 81 -6.16 1.74 -9.28
C LEU A 81 -5.36 0.44 -9.29
N PHE A 82 -4.07 0.51 -9.01
CA PHE A 82 -3.28 -0.64 -8.59
C PHE A 82 -3.27 -0.74 -7.07
N TRP A 83 -3.60 -1.94 -6.56
CA TRP A 83 -3.48 -2.29 -5.16
C TRP A 83 -2.32 -3.25 -4.98
N LEU A 84 -1.31 -2.82 -4.25
CA LEU A 84 -0.10 -3.59 -3.99
C LEU A 84 -0.16 -4.21 -2.60
N THR A 85 -0.13 -5.54 -2.56
CA THR A 85 -0.14 -6.30 -1.30
C THR A 85 1.22 -6.27 -0.60
N GLY A 86 1.29 -6.78 0.64
CA GLY A 86 2.53 -6.93 1.41
C GLY A 86 3.45 -8.06 0.93
N SER A 87 3.36 -8.47 -0.33
CA SER A 87 4.25 -9.47 -0.92
C SER A 87 5.61 -8.86 -1.23
N THR A 88 6.64 -9.27 -0.49
CA THR A 88 8.00 -8.69 -0.58
C THR A 88 8.58 -8.75 -1.99
N SER A 89 8.41 -9.87 -2.70
CA SER A 89 8.85 -10.03 -4.09
C SER A 89 8.21 -9.03 -5.05
N VAL A 90 7.00 -8.54 -4.73
CA VAL A 90 6.23 -7.61 -5.55
C VAL A 90 6.52 -6.17 -5.16
N PHE A 91 6.43 -5.81 -3.87
CA PHE A 91 6.60 -4.41 -3.47
C PHE A 91 8.05 -3.90 -3.63
N ARG A 92 9.06 -4.78 -3.62
CA ARG A 92 10.44 -4.40 -3.96
C ARG A 92 10.60 -3.92 -5.39
N GLU A 93 9.71 -4.32 -6.28
CA GLU A 93 9.69 -3.92 -7.68
C GLU A 93 8.85 -2.66 -7.94
N ILE A 94 8.68 -1.80 -6.93
CA ILE A 94 7.87 -0.58 -7.04
C ILE A 94 8.28 0.32 -8.21
N HIS A 95 9.58 0.43 -8.51
CA HIS A 95 10.07 1.18 -9.67
C HIS A 95 9.58 0.57 -10.98
N THR A 96 9.72 -0.76 -11.13
CA THR A 96 9.23 -1.49 -12.31
C THR A 96 7.72 -1.31 -12.48
N ILE A 97 6.95 -1.40 -11.39
CA ILE A 97 5.51 -1.21 -11.40
C ILE A 97 5.16 0.21 -11.86
N ASN A 98 5.77 1.24 -11.27
CA ASN A 98 5.45 2.63 -11.58
C ASN A 98 5.84 3.04 -13.00
N GLN A 99 6.95 2.53 -13.53
CA GLN A 99 7.38 2.80 -14.90
C GLN A 99 6.42 2.20 -15.95
N ASN A 100 5.62 1.21 -15.57
CA ASN A 100 4.72 0.49 -16.47
C ASN A 100 3.23 0.69 -16.16
N SER A 101 2.89 1.43 -15.09
CA SER A 101 1.50 1.67 -14.66
C SER A 101 0.83 2.85 -15.37
N ASP A 102 1.52 3.52 -16.30
CA ASP A 102 1.06 4.75 -16.92
C ASP A 102 0.71 5.80 -15.82
N ARG A 103 -0.46 6.40 -15.88
CA ARG A 103 -0.96 7.33 -14.86
C ARG A 103 -1.83 6.67 -13.78
N VAL A 104 -1.98 5.34 -13.82
CA VAL A 104 -2.78 4.64 -12.81
C VAL A 104 -2.10 4.73 -11.45
N PRO A 105 -2.79 5.25 -10.42
CA PRO A 105 -2.24 5.32 -9.07
C PRO A 105 -1.87 3.93 -8.53
N VAL A 106 -0.71 3.84 -7.88
CA VAL A 106 -0.30 2.65 -7.13
C VAL A 106 -0.46 2.94 -5.64
N VAL A 107 -1.37 2.21 -5.00
CA VAL A 107 -1.61 2.25 -3.55
C VAL A 107 -1.12 0.96 -2.92
N SER A 108 -0.46 1.05 -1.77
CA SER A 108 0.13 -0.10 -1.08
C SER A 108 -0.39 -0.27 0.33
N VAL A 109 -0.31 -1.50 0.84
CA VAL A 109 -0.46 -1.81 2.26
C VAL A 109 0.85 -1.64 3.05
N VAL A 110 1.95 -1.30 2.37
CA VAL A 110 3.28 -1.09 2.96
C VAL A 110 3.61 0.39 2.88
N PRO A 111 3.52 1.15 3.99
CA PRO A 111 3.78 2.61 3.99
C PRO A 111 5.18 2.98 3.51
N GLU A 112 6.18 2.16 3.79
CA GLU A 112 7.60 2.41 3.51
C GLU A 112 7.94 2.44 2.01
N ILE A 113 7.08 1.94 1.14
CA ILE A 113 7.32 2.03 -0.31
C ILE A 113 6.92 3.37 -0.92
N VAL A 114 6.35 4.27 -0.11
CA VAL A 114 6.21 5.68 -0.47
C VAL A 114 7.51 6.40 -0.10
N THR A 115 8.23 6.86 -1.09
CA THR A 115 9.57 7.44 -0.96
C THR A 115 9.69 8.78 -1.68
N ALA A 116 10.84 9.44 -1.52
CA ALA A 116 11.12 10.76 -2.10
C ALA A 116 11.15 10.81 -3.64
N GLY A 117 11.31 9.69 -4.33
CA GLY A 117 11.48 9.66 -5.79
C GLY A 117 10.18 9.67 -6.58
N PRO A 118 10.26 9.83 -7.92
CA PRO A 118 9.09 9.81 -8.80
C PRO A 118 8.52 8.39 -9.00
N ASP A 119 9.35 7.35 -8.87
CA ASP A 119 8.98 5.95 -9.05
C ASP A 119 8.59 5.31 -7.72
N THR A 120 7.58 5.86 -7.09
CA THR A 120 7.09 5.48 -5.76
C THR A 120 5.59 5.20 -5.80
N ALA A 121 5.04 4.50 -4.79
CA ALA A 121 3.59 4.49 -4.61
C ALA A 121 3.09 5.90 -4.28
N VAL A 122 1.87 6.23 -4.71
CA VAL A 122 1.28 7.53 -4.38
C VAL A 122 0.82 7.59 -2.94
N LEU A 123 0.36 6.44 -2.43
CA LEU A 123 -0.19 6.30 -1.09
C LEU A 123 0.18 4.93 -0.51
N GLY A 124 0.58 4.91 0.74
CA GLY A 124 0.72 3.72 1.57
C GLY A 124 -0.27 3.78 2.74
N ILE A 125 -1.00 2.69 2.98
CA ILE A 125 -1.95 2.59 4.10
C ILE A 125 -1.77 1.24 4.76
N GLY A 126 -1.14 1.20 5.90
CA GLY A 126 -0.85 -0.04 6.59
C GLY A 126 -0.27 0.17 7.96
N ILE A 127 0.48 -0.79 8.44
CA ILE A 127 1.25 -0.68 9.67
C ILE A 127 2.72 -0.63 9.27
N SER A 128 3.41 0.46 9.61
CA SER A 128 4.83 0.62 9.33
C SER A 128 5.67 -0.44 10.08
N PHE A 129 6.85 -0.73 9.54
CA PHE A 129 7.80 -1.61 10.24
C PHE A 129 8.18 -1.04 11.59
N GLU A 130 8.27 0.28 11.71
CA GLU A 130 8.57 0.99 12.95
C GLU A 130 7.47 0.81 13.99
N SER A 131 6.20 1.02 13.62
CA SER A 131 5.04 0.80 14.50
C SER A 131 4.94 -0.66 14.95
N ASN A 132 5.23 -1.61 14.06
CA ASN A 132 5.29 -3.03 14.41
C ASN A 132 6.44 -3.34 15.38
N ALA A 133 7.63 -2.79 15.15
CA ALA A 133 8.79 -2.98 16.03
C ALA A 133 8.54 -2.38 17.42
N HIS A 134 7.91 -1.20 17.49
CA HIS A 134 7.54 -0.56 18.75
C HIS A 134 6.56 -1.43 19.55
N LEU A 135 5.51 -1.95 18.91
CA LEU A 135 4.57 -2.86 19.57
C LEU A 135 5.25 -4.13 20.08
N ALA A 136 6.14 -4.71 19.26
CA ALA A 136 6.91 -5.88 19.64
C ALA A 136 7.82 -5.60 20.86
N ALA A 137 8.45 -4.44 20.91
CA ALA A 137 9.28 -4.02 22.04
C ALA A 137 8.45 -3.89 23.33
N ILE A 138 7.26 -3.30 23.26
CA ILE A 138 6.33 -3.22 24.41
C ILE A 138 5.97 -4.61 24.93
N TYR A 139 5.70 -5.55 24.04
CA TYR A 139 5.37 -6.92 24.44
C TYR A 139 6.57 -7.65 25.04
N ALA A 140 7.75 -7.49 24.44
CA ALA A 140 8.98 -8.04 24.97
C ALA A 140 9.29 -7.52 26.38
N ASP A 141 9.15 -6.22 26.62
CA ASP A 141 9.36 -5.61 27.94
C ASP A 141 8.42 -6.21 29.01
N LYS A 142 7.13 -6.36 28.69
CA LYS A 142 6.15 -6.98 29.59
C LYS A 142 6.52 -8.42 29.95
N ILE A 143 6.98 -9.19 28.97
CA ILE A 143 7.38 -10.58 29.16
C ILE A 143 8.66 -10.67 30.01
N LEU A 144 9.67 -9.87 29.67
CA LEU A 144 10.97 -9.86 30.37
C LEU A 144 10.86 -9.42 31.81
N ARG A 145 9.95 -8.49 32.10
CA ARG A 145 9.66 -8.06 33.49
C ARG A 145 8.71 -9.01 34.25
N GLY A 146 8.24 -10.08 33.62
CA GLY A 146 7.32 -11.02 34.24
C GLY A 146 5.90 -10.47 34.47
N VAL A 147 5.55 -9.33 33.83
CA VAL A 147 4.23 -8.70 33.92
C VAL A 147 3.17 -9.50 33.17
N ALA A 148 3.56 -10.16 32.09
CA ALA A 148 2.69 -11.03 31.29
C ALA A 148 3.43 -12.24 30.77
N LYS A 149 2.71 -13.37 30.58
CA LYS A 149 3.23 -14.53 29.84
C LYS A 149 2.94 -14.35 28.34
N PRO A 150 3.76 -14.90 27.44
CA PRO A 150 3.53 -14.82 26.00
C PRO A 150 2.12 -15.26 25.56
N GLY A 151 1.58 -16.33 26.17
CA GLY A 151 0.25 -16.85 25.87
C GLY A 151 -0.92 -16.00 26.37
N ASP A 152 -0.68 -15.05 27.27
CA ASP A 152 -1.71 -14.16 27.83
C ASP A 152 -1.84 -12.86 27.03
N LEU A 153 -0.91 -12.63 26.07
CA LEU A 153 -0.91 -11.44 25.23
C LEU A 153 -1.78 -11.67 24.00
N ASN A 154 -2.76 -10.81 23.81
CA ASN A 154 -3.54 -10.80 22.58
C ASN A 154 -2.69 -10.37 21.37
N VAL A 155 -3.09 -10.79 20.18
CA VAL A 155 -2.50 -10.26 18.94
C VAL A 155 -2.67 -8.75 18.94
N GLY A 156 -1.55 -8.04 18.85
CA GLY A 156 -1.57 -6.56 18.88
C GLY A 156 -2.18 -6.00 17.60
N ILE A 157 -2.96 -4.94 17.76
CA ILE A 157 -3.52 -4.18 16.67
C ILE A 157 -3.00 -2.75 16.79
N VAL A 158 -2.32 -2.29 15.75
CA VAL A 158 -1.94 -0.88 15.62
C VAL A 158 -3.09 -0.13 14.96
N SER A 159 -3.63 0.86 15.64
CA SER A 159 -4.75 1.68 15.15
C SER A 159 -4.59 3.11 15.69
N PRO A 160 -4.75 4.14 14.86
CA PRO A 160 -5.02 4.10 13.42
C PRO A 160 -3.85 3.53 12.60
N PRO A 161 -4.07 3.14 11.33
CA PRO A 161 -2.98 2.72 10.47
C PRO A 161 -2.07 3.90 10.12
N ASP A 162 -0.81 3.60 9.84
CA ASP A 162 0.11 4.59 9.27
C ASP A 162 -0.28 4.90 7.82
N ILE A 163 -0.25 6.18 7.47
CA ILE A 163 -0.52 6.67 6.13
C ILE A 163 0.71 7.40 5.62
N SER A 164 1.21 6.99 4.44
CA SER A 164 2.30 7.66 3.73
C SER A 164 1.79 8.24 2.43
N ILE A 165 2.19 9.49 2.10
CA ILE A 165 1.72 10.21 0.90
C ILE A 165 2.90 10.80 0.14
N SER A 166 2.89 10.66 -1.19
CA SER A 166 3.78 11.40 -2.10
C SER A 166 3.00 12.40 -2.94
N PHE A 167 3.09 13.67 -2.61
CA PHE A 167 2.50 14.76 -3.42
C PHE A 167 3.23 14.95 -4.75
N LEU A 168 4.54 14.66 -4.82
CA LEU A 168 5.28 14.62 -6.07
C LEU A 168 4.65 13.61 -7.04
N LYS A 169 4.41 12.38 -6.58
CA LYS A 169 3.78 11.34 -7.40
C LYS A 169 2.33 11.67 -7.74
N ALA A 170 1.55 12.14 -6.78
CA ALA A 170 0.16 12.55 -7.00
C ALA A 170 0.06 13.60 -8.11
N ARG A 171 0.90 14.64 -8.07
CA ARG A 171 0.99 15.67 -9.12
C ARG A 171 1.36 15.08 -10.47
N ALA A 172 2.36 14.20 -10.53
CA ALA A 172 2.85 13.61 -11.77
C ALA A 172 1.77 12.78 -12.51
N ILE A 173 0.86 12.12 -11.76
CA ILE A 173 -0.24 11.32 -12.33
C ILE A 173 -1.56 12.09 -12.42
N GLY A 174 -1.60 13.37 -11.99
CA GLY A 174 -2.82 14.19 -11.99
C GLY A 174 -3.86 13.78 -10.93
N MET A 175 -3.43 13.10 -9.87
CA MET A 175 -4.30 12.66 -8.79
C MET A 175 -4.47 13.76 -7.74
N ARG A 176 -5.71 13.97 -7.28
CA ARG A 176 -6.00 14.81 -6.12
C ARG A 176 -6.02 13.95 -4.87
N VAL A 177 -5.21 14.33 -3.88
CA VAL A 177 -5.25 13.72 -2.55
C VAL A 177 -6.16 14.55 -1.66
N PRO A 178 -7.22 13.98 -1.06
CA PRO A 178 -8.09 14.70 -0.14
C PRO A 178 -7.31 15.23 1.07
N PHE A 179 -7.74 16.40 1.60
CA PHE A 179 -7.05 17.06 2.70
C PHE A 179 -7.02 16.21 3.98
N ASP A 180 -8.06 15.43 4.23
CA ASP A 180 -8.16 14.55 5.40
C ASP A 180 -7.03 13.51 5.46
N PHE A 181 -6.56 13.06 4.28
CA PHE A 181 -5.38 12.18 4.21
C PHE A 181 -4.11 12.91 4.65
N PHE A 182 -3.96 14.20 4.28
CA PHE A 182 -2.81 14.98 4.72
C PHE A 182 -2.81 15.20 6.23
N GLU A 183 -3.98 15.47 6.83
CA GLU A 183 -4.09 15.66 8.29
C GLU A 183 -3.72 14.40 9.06
N THR A 184 -4.15 13.23 8.58
CA THR A 184 -3.96 11.94 9.24
C THR A 184 -2.68 11.22 8.84
N ALA A 185 -1.95 11.72 7.83
CA ALA A 185 -0.74 11.07 7.34
C ALA A 185 0.38 11.07 8.37
N SER A 186 1.01 9.90 8.55
CA SER A 186 2.20 9.70 9.38
C SER A 186 3.46 10.17 8.65
N PHE A 187 3.53 9.95 7.33
CA PHE A 187 4.67 10.30 6.49
C PHE A 187 4.19 11.08 5.27
N VAL A 188 4.82 12.21 4.99
CA VAL A 188 4.44 13.07 3.87
C VAL A 188 5.68 13.52 3.10
N TYR A 189 5.66 13.31 1.79
CA TYR A 189 6.60 13.87 0.84
C TYR A 189 5.93 14.98 0.04
N ASP A 190 6.55 16.16 0.00
CA ASP A 190 6.02 17.33 -0.68
C ASP A 190 6.07 17.22 -2.23
N TYR A 191 5.76 18.31 -2.92
CA TYR A 191 5.77 18.37 -4.39
C TYR A 191 7.17 18.30 -5.01
N ASP A 192 8.23 18.49 -4.22
CA ASP A 192 9.62 18.32 -4.61
C ASP A 192 10.19 16.96 -4.17
N GLY A 193 9.37 16.15 -3.51
CA GLY A 193 9.75 14.83 -2.98
C GLY A 193 10.54 14.91 -1.68
N ARG A 194 10.52 16.04 -0.96
CA ARG A 194 11.19 16.19 0.33
C ARG A 194 10.28 15.69 1.45
N PRO A 195 10.81 14.98 2.44
CA PRO A 195 10.02 14.60 3.61
C PRO A 195 9.67 15.86 4.42
N VAL A 196 8.38 16.13 4.63
CA VAL A 196 7.86 17.25 5.42
C VAL A 196 7.15 16.80 6.69
N ARG A 197 6.83 15.52 6.78
CA ARG A 197 6.35 14.86 7.99
C ARG A 197 6.91 13.46 8.05
N THR A 198 7.55 13.14 9.18
CA THR A 198 7.98 11.81 9.58
C THR A 198 7.51 11.61 11.02
N VAL A 199 7.15 10.39 11.39
CA VAL A 199 6.82 10.12 12.79
C VAL A 199 8.13 10.21 13.58
N GLU A 200 8.33 11.34 14.24
CA GLU A 200 9.32 11.41 15.31
C GLU A 200 8.70 10.69 16.52
N HIS A 201 9.17 9.49 16.81
CA HIS A 201 8.93 8.92 18.12
C HIS A 201 9.68 9.78 19.11
N SER A 202 8.94 10.63 19.83
CA SER A 202 9.47 11.28 21.03
C SER A 202 9.98 10.16 21.94
N ALA A 203 11.30 10.12 22.12
CA ALA A 203 11.91 9.25 23.12
C ALA A 203 11.15 9.47 24.45
N PRO A 204 10.83 8.40 25.20
CA PRO A 204 10.18 8.58 26.49
C PRO A 204 11.07 9.51 27.32
N ALA A 205 10.49 10.60 27.83
CA ALA A 205 11.17 11.44 28.78
C ALA A 205 11.61 10.57 29.95
N ASN A 206 12.90 10.59 30.26
CA ASN A 206 13.53 9.86 31.36
C ASN A 206 12.87 10.19 32.71
#